data_80500a7c404aee395e5a76589302fc31
#
_entry.id   80500a7c404aee395e5a76589302fc31
#
_cell.length_a   1.000
_cell.length_b   1.000
_cell.length_c   1.000
_cell.angle_alpha   90.00
_cell.angle_beta   90.00
_cell.angle_gamma   90.00
#
_symmetry.space_group_name_H-M   'P 1'
#
loop_
_entity.id
_entity.type
_entity.pdbx_description
1 polymer ?
#
loop_
_entity_poly.entity_id
_entity_poly.type
_entity_poly.pdbx_seq_one_letter_code
_entity_poly.pdbx_strand_id
1 'polypeptide(L)'
;MTPTPHTAFPLATYRLQMHRGFTFADATRTVPYLQGLGITDCYLSPISKAAPGSDHGYDVIDPVVLNPELGNEQEFEEFVRTVRAHGMGLVLDVVPNHMGIGKTLNRWWRDVLENGPSSRYATAFDIDWHPIKRELENKVLLPILADQYGAILESQEMELVYEDSAFVLRYYDHHLPLSPKSWTHILSHRLEQLVTEGEQAMPVMELQSILTALKNLPGTGERNPERIAEHYREKEIVKKRLSTLMDESPMIRAFVMENVRIFNGERGRSESFDLLDALLNEQAYRLASWKVASEEINYRRFFDINELAAIRMEDEAVFLESHQLLLQFVRQGIVRGCRIDHVDGLYDPVRYLHHLRELTTPPDGSQAPLCIVVEKILGKD
;
A
#
# COMPACT_ATOMS: atom_id res chain seq x y z
N MET A 1 13.90 46.31 -5.80
CA MET A 1 14.24 45.63 -4.52
C MET A 1 15.20 44.49 -4.85
N THR A 2 16.43 44.56 -4.36
CA THR A 2 17.38 43.44 -4.46
C THR A 2 16.79 42.25 -3.73
N PRO A 3 16.78 41.06 -4.31
CA PRO A 3 16.32 39.88 -3.61
C PRO A 3 17.19 39.71 -2.34
N THR A 4 16.53 39.63 -1.19
CA THR A 4 17.18 39.31 0.08
C THR A 4 17.92 37.99 -0.09
N PRO A 5 19.20 37.88 0.32
CA PRO A 5 19.89 36.59 0.23
C PRO A 5 19.07 35.53 0.94
N HIS A 6 18.76 34.43 0.23
CA HIS A 6 18.03 33.30 0.79
C HIS A 6 18.75 32.83 2.05
N THR A 7 18.12 33.04 3.21
CA THR A 7 18.63 32.45 4.46
C THR A 7 18.62 30.94 4.33
N ALA A 8 19.66 30.28 4.84
CA ALA A 8 19.78 28.84 4.77
C ALA A 8 18.63 28.08 5.46
N PHE A 9 17.89 28.76 6.33
CA PHE A 9 16.79 28.20 7.12
C PHE A 9 15.52 29.05 6.97
N PRO A 10 14.33 28.42 7.09
CA PRO A 10 13.06 29.13 7.20
C PRO A 10 13.04 30.11 8.39
N LEU A 11 12.65 31.37 8.18
CA LEU A 11 12.51 32.37 9.25
C LEU A 11 11.07 32.42 9.77
N ALA A 12 10.10 32.30 8.86
CA ALA A 12 8.68 32.31 9.17
C ALA A 12 7.96 31.34 8.22
N THR A 13 7.28 30.38 8.76
CA THR A 13 6.53 29.37 7.97
C THR A 13 5.03 29.56 8.14
N TYR A 14 4.27 29.30 7.09
CA TYR A 14 2.82 29.21 7.18
C TYR A 14 2.38 27.84 6.69
N ARG A 15 1.62 27.10 7.55
CA ARG A 15 1.13 25.77 7.21
C ARG A 15 -0.06 25.86 6.28
N LEU A 16 0.03 25.19 5.15
CA LEU A 16 -1.06 24.94 4.21
C LEU A 16 -1.54 23.50 4.39
N GLN A 17 -2.80 23.35 4.78
CA GLN A 17 -3.44 22.06 4.86
C GLN A 17 -3.93 21.66 3.47
N MET A 18 -3.22 20.73 2.83
CA MET A 18 -3.51 20.28 1.47
C MET A 18 -4.55 19.14 1.51
N HIS A 19 -5.60 19.28 0.71
CA HIS A 19 -6.66 18.28 0.53
C HIS A 19 -7.45 18.60 -0.75
N ARG A 20 -8.38 17.75 -1.16
CA ARG A 20 -9.20 17.94 -2.38
C ARG A 20 -9.95 19.28 -2.46
N GLY A 21 -10.21 19.93 -1.36
CA GLY A 21 -10.83 21.27 -1.30
C GLY A 21 -9.83 22.43 -1.21
N PHE A 22 -8.52 22.14 -1.10
CA PHE A 22 -7.43 23.13 -1.14
C PHE A 22 -6.21 22.49 -1.83
N THR A 23 -6.15 22.68 -3.13
CA THR A 23 -5.23 22.00 -4.08
C THR A 23 -3.95 22.83 -4.31
N PHE A 24 -3.03 22.29 -5.15
CA PHE A 24 -1.83 23.05 -5.58
C PHE A 24 -2.21 24.34 -6.30
N ALA A 25 -3.30 24.37 -7.08
CA ALA A 25 -3.79 25.58 -7.72
C ALA A 25 -4.29 26.61 -6.71
N ASP A 26 -4.95 26.19 -5.62
CA ASP A 26 -5.37 27.08 -4.53
C ASP A 26 -4.17 27.63 -3.77
N ALA A 27 -3.20 26.77 -3.45
CA ALA A 27 -1.97 27.16 -2.80
C ALA A 27 -1.20 28.18 -3.65
N THR A 28 -1.12 27.99 -4.97
CA THR A 28 -0.49 28.92 -5.92
C THR A 28 -1.09 30.32 -5.81
N ARG A 29 -2.42 30.43 -5.76
CA ARG A 29 -3.11 31.73 -5.62
C ARG A 29 -2.86 32.42 -4.28
N THR A 30 -2.51 31.65 -3.25
CA THR A 30 -2.28 32.15 -1.89
C THR A 30 -0.86 32.70 -1.69
N VAL A 31 0.12 32.30 -2.52
CA VAL A 31 1.54 32.69 -2.38
C VAL A 31 1.76 34.21 -2.28
N PRO A 32 1.17 35.07 -3.14
CA PRO A 32 1.40 36.52 -3.04
C PRO A 32 0.93 37.12 -1.71
N TYR A 33 -0.17 36.59 -1.16
CA TYR A 33 -0.68 37.00 0.14
C TYR A 33 0.29 36.60 1.27
N LEU A 34 0.80 35.37 1.25
CA LEU A 34 1.75 34.89 2.26
C LEU A 34 3.05 35.68 2.22
N GLN A 35 3.56 35.96 1.04
CA GLN A 35 4.74 36.83 0.88
C GLN A 35 4.50 38.25 1.46
N GLY A 36 3.31 38.81 1.23
CA GLY A 36 2.91 40.10 1.80
C GLY A 36 2.81 40.09 3.34
N LEU A 37 2.53 38.94 3.95
CA LEU A 37 2.58 38.70 5.41
C LEU A 37 4.01 38.57 5.96
N GLY A 38 5.03 38.48 5.11
CA GLY A 38 6.43 38.25 5.52
C GLY A 38 6.77 36.78 5.75
N ILE A 39 5.93 35.84 5.26
CA ILE A 39 6.23 34.41 5.28
C ILE A 39 7.40 34.12 4.34
N THR A 40 8.38 33.35 4.80
CA THR A 40 9.55 32.96 4.01
C THR A 40 9.42 31.62 3.39
N ASP A 41 8.58 30.75 3.95
CA ASP A 41 8.41 29.36 3.47
C ASP A 41 6.97 28.85 3.66
N CYS A 42 6.42 28.24 2.60
CA CYS A 42 5.18 27.49 2.70
C CYS A 42 5.48 26.12 3.33
N TYR A 43 4.82 25.78 4.41
CA TYR A 43 4.87 24.47 5.03
C TYR A 43 3.63 23.67 4.61
N LEU A 44 3.83 22.62 3.81
CA LEU A 44 2.73 21.80 3.30
C LEU A 44 2.49 20.60 4.22
N SER A 45 1.21 20.27 4.50
CA SER A 45 0.84 18.93 4.99
C SER A 45 1.31 17.87 4.00
N PRO A 46 1.29 16.57 4.34
CA PRO A 46 1.80 15.54 3.44
C PRO A 46 1.18 15.61 2.04
N ILE A 47 2.03 15.56 1.00
CA ILE A 47 1.62 15.68 -0.41
C ILE A 47 1.75 14.37 -1.19
N SER A 48 2.28 13.32 -0.57
CA SER A 48 2.28 11.98 -1.13
C SER A 48 0.86 11.41 -1.20
N LYS A 49 0.64 10.45 -2.09
CA LYS A 49 -0.68 9.85 -2.29
C LYS A 49 -1.21 9.24 -1.01
N ALA A 50 -2.26 9.84 -0.48
CA ALA A 50 -2.99 9.43 0.71
C ALA A 50 -4.22 8.58 0.35
N ALA A 51 -4.92 8.05 1.34
CA ALA A 51 -6.19 7.38 1.15
C ALA A 51 -7.21 8.33 0.48
N PRO A 52 -8.04 7.85 -0.46
CA PRO A 52 -9.03 8.70 -1.13
C PRO A 52 -9.95 9.42 -0.13
N GLY A 53 -10.10 10.72 -0.32
CA GLY A 53 -10.90 11.58 0.54
C GLY A 53 -10.21 12.00 1.84
N SER A 54 -8.94 11.72 2.03
CA SER A 54 -8.16 12.17 3.19
C SER A 54 -8.10 13.70 3.25
N ASP A 55 -8.52 14.29 4.36
CA ASP A 55 -8.47 15.74 4.59
C ASP A 55 -7.15 16.19 5.27
N HIS A 56 -6.25 15.27 5.58
CA HIS A 56 -5.01 15.53 6.31
C HIS A 56 -3.73 14.99 5.65
N GLY A 57 -3.80 13.92 4.86
CA GLY A 57 -2.69 13.35 4.11
C GLY A 57 -1.74 12.44 4.90
N TYR A 58 -1.97 12.18 6.21
CA TYR A 58 -1.09 11.32 7.02
C TYR A 58 -1.32 9.83 6.81
N ASP A 59 -2.39 9.43 6.17
CA ASP A 59 -2.72 8.05 5.78
C ASP A 59 -2.15 7.71 4.39
N VAL A 60 -0.85 7.92 4.23
CA VAL A 60 -0.13 7.71 2.96
C VAL A 60 -0.26 6.26 2.51
N ILE A 61 -0.75 6.05 1.28
CA ILE A 61 -0.86 4.72 0.65
C ILE A 61 0.18 4.47 -0.44
N ASP A 62 0.81 5.53 -0.97
CA ASP A 62 1.95 5.43 -1.87
C ASP A 62 2.88 6.64 -1.67
N PRO A 63 4.08 6.44 -1.09
CA PRO A 63 4.97 7.54 -0.73
C PRO A 63 5.73 8.13 -1.93
N VAL A 64 5.75 7.44 -3.09
CA VAL A 64 6.55 7.85 -4.26
C VAL A 64 5.76 8.63 -5.31
N VAL A 65 4.46 8.81 -5.09
CA VAL A 65 3.55 9.49 -6.02
C VAL A 65 2.91 10.69 -5.34
N LEU A 66 2.82 11.82 -6.05
CA LEU A 66 2.02 12.96 -5.58
C LEU A 66 0.55 12.55 -5.44
N ASN A 67 -0.13 13.10 -4.44
CA ASN A 67 -1.55 12.83 -4.24
C ASN A 67 -2.36 13.46 -5.39
N PRO A 68 -3.04 12.65 -6.24
CA PRO A 68 -3.80 13.16 -7.37
C PRO A 68 -5.01 14.02 -6.97
N GLU A 69 -5.48 13.92 -5.72
CA GLU A 69 -6.55 14.80 -5.20
C GLU A 69 -6.07 16.23 -4.91
N LEU A 70 -4.75 16.46 -4.84
CA LEU A 70 -4.16 17.78 -4.69
C LEU A 70 -3.87 18.47 -6.03
N GLY A 71 -3.94 17.71 -7.13
CA GLY A 71 -3.62 18.17 -8.47
C GLY A 71 -2.61 17.25 -9.18
N ASN A 72 -2.21 17.65 -10.38
CA ASN A 72 -1.23 16.93 -11.19
C ASN A 72 0.20 17.52 -11.04
N GLU A 73 1.21 16.87 -11.67
CA GLU A 73 2.60 17.34 -11.64
C GLU A 73 2.78 18.75 -12.17
N GLN A 74 2.05 19.15 -13.21
CA GLN A 74 2.15 20.50 -13.80
C GLN A 74 1.66 21.56 -12.82
N GLU A 75 0.58 21.29 -12.09
CA GLU A 75 0.05 22.19 -11.07
C GLU A 75 1.01 22.30 -9.88
N PHE A 76 1.66 21.20 -9.49
CA PHE A 76 2.70 21.23 -8.48
C PHE A 76 3.93 22.03 -8.94
N GLU A 77 4.40 21.84 -10.18
CA GLU A 77 5.50 22.62 -10.76
C GLU A 77 5.18 24.13 -10.84
N GLU A 78 3.94 24.47 -11.21
CA GLU A 78 3.48 25.87 -11.21
C GLU A 78 3.50 26.48 -9.81
N PHE A 79 3.03 25.72 -8.82
CA PHE A 79 3.11 26.14 -7.42
C PHE A 79 4.56 26.38 -6.98
N VAL A 80 5.47 25.45 -7.24
CA VAL A 80 6.90 25.57 -6.94
C VAL A 80 7.51 26.79 -7.62
N ARG A 81 7.20 27.01 -8.90
CA ARG A 81 7.68 28.16 -9.68
C ARG A 81 7.20 29.47 -9.09
N THR A 82 5.94 29.54 -8.69
CA THR A 82 5.34 30.72 -8.07
C THR A 82 5.97 31.02 -6.70
N VAL A 83 6.17 30.01 -5.85
CA VAL A 83 6.86 30.12 -4.56
C VAL A 83 8.25 30.71 -4.75
N ARG A 84 9.04 30.18 -5.70
CA ARG A 84 10.39 30.65 -6.01
C ARG A 84 10.39 32.08 -6.56
N ALA A 85 9.46 32.43 -7.43
CA ALA A 85 9.34 33.77 -8.01
C ALA A 85 9.07 34.86 -6.94
N HIS A 86 8.44 34.47 -5.83
CA HIS A 86 8.20 35.33 -4.67
C HIS A 86 9.33 35.28 -3.61
N GLY A 87 10.46 34.63 -3.91
CA GLY A 87 11.60 34.50 -2.99
C GLY A 87 11.33 33.60 -1.78
N MET A 88 10.31 32.75 -1.86
CA MET A 88 9.90 31.83 -0.79
C MET A 88 10.46 30.44 -1.01
N GLY A 89 10.42 29.58 0.02
CA GLY A 89 10.80 28.18 -0.01
C GLY A 89 9.65 27.26 0.37
N LEU A 90 9.96 25.95 0.34
CA LEU A 90 9.02 24.90 0.74
C LEU A 90 9.59 24.06 1.89
N VAL A 91 8.71 23.75 2.84
CA VAL A 91 8.90 22.75 3.89
C VAL A 91 7.83 21.70 3.70
N LEU A 92 8.22 20.40 3.66
CA LEU A 92 7.28 19.30 3.50
C LEU A 92 7.07 18.55 4.81
N ASP A 93 5.83 18.13 5.04
CA ASP A 93 5.51 17.15 6.08
C ASP A 93 5.80 15.74 5.55
N VAL A 94 6.57 14.96 6.28
CA VAL A 94 7.00 13.60 5.92
C VAL A 94 6.52 12.63 6.98
N VAL A 95 5.91 11.53 6.56
CA VAL A 95 5.31 10.52 7.44
C VAL A 95 6.12 9.21 7.35
N PRO A 96 7.19 9.05 8.15
CA PRO A 96 8.06 7.87 8.05
C PRO A 96 7.58 6.71 8.90
N ASN A 97 6.75 6.92 9.92
CA ASN A 97 6.45 5.88 10.91
C ASN A 97 5.45 4.84 10.41
N HIS A 98 4.50 5.21 9.56
CA HIS A 98 3.38 4.36 9.18
C HIS A 98 2.86 4.64 7.77
N MET A 99 2.06 3.72 7.24
CA MET A 99 1.31 3.89 6.01
C MET A 99 -0.16 3.49 6.23
N GLY A 100 -1.04 4.12 5.44
CA GLY A 100 -2.44 3.71 5.34
C GLY A 100 -2.56 2.35 4.66
N ILE A 101 -3.28 1.42 5.29
CA ILE A 101 -3.55 0.06 4.77
C ILE A 101 -5.04 -0.22 4.58
N GLY A 102 -5.88 0.76 4.95
CA GLY A 102 -7.33 0.65 4.84
C GLY A 102 -7.79 0.34 3.41
N LYS A 103 -8.87 -0.42 3.28
CA LYS A 103 -9.51 -0.82 2.02
C LYS A 103 -8.58 -1.51 1.01
N THR A 104 -7.40 -1.95 1.44
CA THR A 104 -6.40 -2.65 0.61
C THR A 104 -5.89 -1.82 -0.59
N LEU A 105 -5.91 -0.50 -0.48
CA LEU A 105 -5.50 0.42 -1.56
C LEU A 105 -3.98 0.63 -1.63
N ASN A 106 -3.26 0.34 -0.55
CA ASN A 106 -1.81 0.43 -0.49
C ASN A 106 -1.18 -0.72 -1.28
N ARG A 107 -0.38 -0.40 -2.32
CA ARG A 107 0.24 -1.41 -3.19
C ARG A 107 1.23 -2.33 -2.45
N TRP A 108 1.97 -1.80 -1.43
CA TRP A 108 2.88 -2.61 -0.63
C TRP A 108 2.12 -3.61 0.24
N TRP A 109 1.07 -3.13 0.89
CA TRP A 109 0.22 -3.97 1.72
C TRP A 109 -0.53 -5.03 0.92
N ARG A 110 -1.05 -4.66 -0.25
CA ARG A 110 -1.71 -5.60 -1.16
C ARG A 110 -0.76 -6.72 -1.59
N ASP A 111 0.51 -6.37 -1.89
CA ASP A 111 1.53 -7.36 -2.24
C ASP A 111 1.85 -8.30 -1.05
N VAL A 112 1.89 -7.76 0.18
CA VAL A 112 2.05 -8.55 1.41
C VAL A 112 0.89 -9.53 1.58
N LEU A 113 -0.35 -9.09 1.39
CA LEU A 113 -1.52 -9.96 1.50
C LEU A 113 -1.58 -11.06 0.41
N GLU A 114 -1.12 -10.76 -0.80
CA GLU A 114 -1.07 -11.73 -1.90
C GLU A 114 0.03 -12.78 -1.70
N ASN A 115 1.21 -12.37 -1.23
CA ASN A 115 2.43 -13.19 -1.26
C ASN A 115 2.96 -13.59 0.13
N GLY A 116 2.43 -13.04 1.22
CA GLY A 116 2.88 -13.31 2.58
C GLY A 116 4.37 -12.99 2.81
N PRO A 117 5.11 -13.84 3.56
CA PRO A 117 6.54 -13.66 3.78
C PRO A 117 7.41 -13.64 2.53
N SER A 118 6.90 -14.13 1.38
CA SER A 118 7.57 -14.06 0.08
C SER A 118 7.37 -12.72 -0.63
N SER A 119 6.59 -11.80 -0.04
CA SER A 119 6.43 -10.45 -0.57
C SER A 119 7.76 -9.70 -0.54
N ARG A 120 8.02 -8.90 -1.59
CA ARG A 120 9.14 -7.94 -1.58
C ARG A 120 9.00 -6.89 -0.48
N TYR A 121 7.79 -6.70 0.03
CA TYR A 121 7.45 -5.77 1.11
C TYR A 121 7.19 -6.48 2.44
N ALA A 122 7.52 -7.77 2.56
CA ALA A 122 7.34 -8.55 3.79
C ALA A 122 8.11 -7.98 4.98
N THR A 123 9.24 -7.30 4.72
CA THR A 123 10.06 -6.61 5.72
C THR A 123 9.75 -5.12 5.85
N ALA A 124 8.93 -4.57 4.93
CA ALA A 124 8.61 -3.15 4.95
C ALA A 124 7.68 -2.79 6.11
N PHE A 125 6.72 -3.65 6.40
CA PHE A 125 5.84 -3.49 7.55
C PHE A 125 6.38 -4.27 8.74
N ASP A 126 6.14 -3.74 9.94
CA ASP A 126 6.56 -4.38 11.19
C ASP A 126 5.56 -5.47 11.59
N ILE A 127 5.62 -6.61 10.88
CA ILE A 127 4.76 -7.78 11.04
C ILE A 127 5.53 -8.88 11.76
N ASP A 128 4.92 -9.45 12.80
CA ASP A 128 5.38 -10.71 13.40
C ASP A 128 4.84 -11.89 12.58
N TRP A 129 5.71 -12.47 11.74
CA TRP A 129 5.38 -13.62 10.90
C TRP A 129 5.37 -14.96 11.64
N HIS A 130 5.88 -14.98 12.90
CA HIS A 130 6.01 -16.19 13.73
C HIS A 130 5.41 -15.96 15.13
N PRO A 131 4.16 -15.49 15.24
CA PRO A 131 3.55 -15.23 16.53
C PRO A 131 3.31 -16.53 17.31
N ILE A 132 3.08 -16.39 18.62
CA ILE A 132 2.80 -17.54 19.50
C ILE A 132 1.58 -18.35 19.02
N LYS A 133 0.58 -17.67 18.45
CA LYS A 133 -0.62 -18.30 17.86
C LYS A 133 -0.27 -18.93 16.52
N ARG A 134 -0.19 -20.25 16.48
CA ARG A 134 0.17 -21.02 15.26
C ARG A 134 -0.75 -20.81 14.07
N GLU A 135 -2.01 -20.45 14.32
CA GLU A 135 -2.97 -20.11 13.26
C GLU A 135 -2.59 -18.88 12.47
N LEU A 136 -1.69 -18.04 13.02
CA LEU A 136 -1.16 -16.84 12.38
C LEU A 136 0.25 -17.04 11.83
N GLU A 137 0.79 -18.26 11.88
CA GLU A 137 2.09 -18.56 11.27
C GLU A 137 2.09 -18.18 9.80
N ASN A 138 3.01 -17.29 9.39
CA ASN A 138 3.11 -16.73 8.03
C ASN A 138 1.83 -16.01 7.52
N LYS A 139 1.00 -15.49 8.42
CA LYS A 139 -0.23 -14.75 8.09
C LYS A 139 -0.28 -13.40 8.80
N VAL A 140 -1.00 -12.49 8.20
CA VAL A 140 -1.39 -11.21 8.82
C VAL A 140 -2.81 -11.31 9.36
N LEU A 141 -3.03 -10.94 10.61
CA LEU A 141 -4.38 -10.81 11.14
C LEU A 141 -5.03 -9.53 10.62
N LEU A 142 -6.19 -9.65 9.97
CA LEU A 142 -7.00 -8.53 9.50
C LEU A 142 -8.27 -8.41 10.34
N PRO A 143 -8.32 -7.52 11.34
CA PRO A 143 -9.48 -7.34 12.21
C PRO A 143 -10.49 -6.37 11.58
N ILE A 144 -11.05 -6.76 10.43
CA ILE A 144 -11.93 -5.89 9.62
C ILE A 144 -13.40 -6.33 9.65
N LEU A 145 -13.69 -7.53 10.16
CA LEU A 145 -15.05 -8.04 10.13
C LEU A 145 -15.92 -7.40 11.21
N ALA A 146 -17.16 -7.07 10.85
CA ALA A 146 -18.15 -6.49 11.77
C ALA A 146 -18.58 -7.47 12.86
N ASP A 147 -18.56 -8.78 12.56
CA ASP A 147 -18.95 -9.85 13.50
C ASP A 147 -17.97 -11.04 13.40
N GLN A 148 -18.32 -12.16 14.02
CA GLN A 148 -17.56 -13.40 13.98
C GLN A 148 -17.43 -13.91 12.54
N TYR A 149 -16.26 -14.44 12.18
CA TYR A 149 -15.93 -14.89 10.84
C TYR A 149 -16.98 -15.82 10.22
N GLY A 150 -17.42 -16.86 10.96
CA GLY A 150 -18.43 -17.81 10.47
C GLY A 150 -19.78 -17.15 10.19
N ALA A 151 -20.19 -16.19 11.02
CA ALA A 151 -21.45 -15.46 10.82
C ALA A 151 -21.39 -14.59 9.54
N ILE A 152 -20.26 -13.89 9.31
CA ILE A 152 -20.03 -13.08 8.10
C ILE A 152 -19.98 -13.97 6.85
N LEU A 153 -19.33 -15.13 6.93
CA LEU A 153 -19.23 -16.10 5.85
C LEU A 153 -20.62 -16.62 5.44
N GLU A 154 -21.40 -17.13 6.40
CA GLU A 154 -22.72 -17.71 6.16
C GLU A 154 -23.79 -16.68 5.77
N SER A 155 -23.59 -15.39 6.13
CA SER A 155 -24.46 -14.31 5.70
C SER A 155 -24.16 -13.82 4.28
N GLN A 156 -23.13 -14.39 3.61
CA GLN A 156 -22.66 -13.97 2.27
C GLN A 156 -22.27 -12.48 2.20
N GLU A 157 -21.71 -11.95 3.29
CA GLU A 157 -21.15 -10.59 3.27
C GLU A 157 -19.73 -10.57 2.67
N MET A 158 -19.08 -11.74 2.58
CA MET A 158 -17.85 -11.95 1.82
C MET A 158 -18.19 -12.61 0.49
N GLU A 159 -17.62 -12.10 -0.59
CA GLU A 159 -17.87 -12.59 -1.95
C GLU A 159 -16.54 -12.84 -2.68
N LEU A 160 -16.33 -14.07 -3.15
CA LEU A 160 -15.28 -14.39 -4.11
C LEU A 160 -15.68 -13.87 -5.48
N VAL A 161 -14.80 -13.09 -6.11
CA VAL A 161 -15.01 -12.54 -7.46
C VAL A 161 -13.76 -12.72 -8.32
N TYR A 162 -13.95 -12.65 -9.65
CA TYR A 162 -12.86 -12.51 -10.60
C TYR A 162 -12.95 -11.13 -11.25
N GLU A 163 -11.96 -10.30 -10.94
CA GLU A 163 -11.87 -8.91 -11.42
C GLU A 163 -10.42 -8.54 -11.69
N ASP A 164 -10.17 -7.63 -12.62
CA ASP A 164 -8.83 -7.15 -12.98
C ASP A 164 -7.81 -8.29 -13.19
N SER A 165 -8.26 -9.37 -13.86
CA SER A 165 -7.45 -10.56 -14.15
C SER A 165 -6.97 -11.34 -12.91
N ALA A 166 -7.66 -11.23 -11.78
CA ALA A 166 -7.34 -11.91 -10.54
C ALA A 166 -8.60 -12.35 -9.77
N PHE A 167 -8.43 -13.38 -8.92
CA PHE A 167 -9.44 -13.70 -7.92
C PHE A 167 -9.22 -12.84 -6.68
N VAL A 168 -10.31 -12.26 -6.19
CA VAL A 168 -10.35 -11.32 -5.07
C VAL A 168 -11.50 -11.70 -4.14
N LEU A 169 -11.28 -11.58 -2.84
CA LEU A 169 -12.35 -11.61 -1.86
C LEU A 169 -12.81 -10.18 -1.60
N ARG A 170 -14.06 -9.88 -1.88
CA ARG A 170 -14.71 -8.62 -1.51
C ARG A 170 -15.38 -8.73 -0.15
N TYR A 171 -15.16 -7.72 0.67
CA TYR A 171 -15.89 -7.50 1.90
C TYR A 171 -16.15 -6.00 2.03
N TYR A 172 -17.35 -5.53 1.72
CA TYR A 172 -17.65 -4.11 1.55
C TYR A 172 -16.64 -3.42 0.63
N ASP A 173 -15.94 -2.40 1.10
CA ASP A 173 -14.91 -1.65 0.36
C ASP A 173 -13.52 -2.34 0.37
N HIS A 174 -13.39 -3.49 1.03
CA HIS A 174 -12.14 -4.24 1.04
C HIS A 174 -12.07 -5.20 -0.16
N HIS A 175 -11.01 -5.09 -0.95
CA HIS A 175 -10.69 -5.97 -2.06
C HIS A 175 -9.41 -6.74 -1.74
N LEU A 176 -9.56 -7.91 -1.11
CA LEU A 176 -8.45 -8.70 -0.60
C LEU A 176 -7.93 -9.65 -1.69
N PRO A 177 -6.66 -9.56 -2.08
CA PRO A 177 -6.12 -10.44 -3.11
C PRO A 177 -6.03 -11.88 -2.61
N LEU A 178 -6.31 -12.85 -3.48
CA LEU A 178 -6.00 -14.25 -3.21
C LEU A 178 -4.63 -14.61 -3.77
N SER A 179 -3.87 -15.40 -3.02
CA SER A 179 -2.60 -15.96 -3.48
C SER A 179 -2.81 -16.74 -4.78
N PRO A 180 -2.05 -16.45 -5.87
CA PRO A 180 -2.23 -17.12 -7.14
C PRO A 180 -2.14 -18.65 -7.06
N LYS A 181 -1.31 -19.19 -6.17
CA LYS A 181 -1.23 -20.64 -5.95
C LYS A 181 -2.55 -21.25 -5.50
N SER A 182 -3.32 -20.55 -4.66
CA SER A 182 -4.62 -21.00 -4.16
C SER A 182 -5.72 -21.00 -5.25
N TRP A 183 -5.51 -20.34 -6.38
CA TRP A 183 -6.44 -20.36 -7.52
C TRP A 183 -6.63 -21.76 -8.09
N THR A 184 -5.67 -22.66 -7.84
CA THR A 184 -5.78 -24.06 -8.23
C THR A 184 -7.05 -24.73 -7.69
N HIS A 185 -7.52 -24.34 -6.48
CA HIS A 185 -8.76 -24.88 -5.91
C HIS A 185 -9.97 -24.50 -6.75
N ILE A 186 -10.07 -23.24 -7.19
CA ILE A 186 -11.18 -22.73 -7.99
C ILE A 186 -11.14 -23.33 -9.39
N LEU A 187 -9.97 -23.28 -10.03
CA LEU A 187 -9.81 -23.67 -11.43
C LEU A 187 -9.85 -25.19 -11.65
N SER A 188 -9.48 -26.00 -10.65
CA SER A 188 -9.56 -27.47 -10.76
C SER A 188 -10.88 -28.05 -10.26
N HIS A 189 -11.72 -27.25 -9.59
CA HIS A 189 -13.00 -27.73 -9.09
C HIS A 189 -13.88 -28.18 -10.25
N ARG A 190 -14.31 -29.45 -10.25
CA ARG A 190 -15.15 -30.06 -11.31
C ARG A 190 -14.53 -30.03 -12.73
N LEU A 191 -13.17 -29.97 -12.83
CA LEU A 191 -12.46 -29.89 -14.12
C LEU A 191 -12.79 -31.09 -15.03
N GLU A 192 -13.10 -32.28 -14.46
CA GLU A 192 -13.51 -33.45 -15.18
C GLU A 192 -14.81 -33.28 -15.97
N GLN A 193 -15.60 -32.28 -15.67
CA GLN A 193 -16.83 -31.94 -16.42
C GLN A 193 -16.56 -31.21 -17.73
N LEU A 194 -15.33 -30.69 -17.92
CA LEU A 194 -14.87 -30.09 -19.18
C LEU A 194 -14.33 -31.15 -20.16
N VAL A 195 -15.05 -32.25 -20.34
CA VAL A 195 -14.69 -33.28 -21.35
C VAL A 195 -15.05 -32.73 -22.72
N THR A 196 -14.06 -32.49 -23.56
CA THR A 196 -14.24 -31.93 -24.89
C THR A 196 -13.36 -32.62 -25.91
N GLU A 197 -13.88 -32.71 -27.15
CA GLU A 197 -13.17 -33.25 -28.31
C GLU A 197 -13.03 -32.17 -29.40
N GLY A 198 -12.07 -32.35 -30.30
CA GLY A 198 -11.86 -31.46 -31.42
C GLY A 198 -11.30 -30.06 -31.03
N GLU A 199 -11.79 -29.01 -31.66
CA GLU A 199 -11.32 -27.63 -31.44
C GLU A 199 -11.53 -27.11 -30.01
N GLN A 200 -12.51 -27.64 -29.29
CA GLN A 200 -12.77 -27.26 -27.90
C GLN A 200 -11.77 -27.88 -26.91
N ALA A 201 -10.94 -28.83 -27.32
CA ALA A 201 -9.90 -29.41 -26.48
C ALA A 201 -8.75 -28.42 -26.19
N MET A 202 -8.43 -27.52 -27.11
CA MET A 202 -7.31 -26.55 -26.94
C MET A 202 -7.48 -25.61 -25.74
N PRO A 203 -8.63 -24.97 -25.51
CA PRO A 203 -8.84 -24.13 -24.32
C PRO A 203 -8.73 -24.92 -23.00
N VAL A 204 -9.18 -26.20 -22.99
CA VAL A 204 -9.05 -27.07 -21.81
C VAL A 204 -7.60 -27.43 -21.55
N MET A 205 -6.83 -27.75 -22.59
CA MET A 205 -5.39 -28.01 -22.47
C MET A 205 -4.63 -26.79 -21.95
N GLU A 206 -5.00 -25.58 -22.42
CA GLU A 206 -4.42 -24.32 -21.92
C GLU A 206 -4.75 -24.11 -20.44
N LEU A 207 -5.99 -24.35 -20.00
CA LEU A 207 -6.37 -24.30 -18.59
C LEU A 207 -5.57 -25.31 -17.74
N GLN A 208 -5.37 -26.53 -18.24
CA GLN A 208 -4.54 -27.55 -17.57
C GLN A 208 -3.08 -27.12 -17.47
N SER A 209 -2.55 -26.47 -18.51
CA SER A 209 -1.19 -25.88 -18.50
C SER A 209 -1.07 -24.76 -17.46
N ILE A 210 -2.06 -23.88 -17.38
CA ILE A 210 -2.14 -22.81 -16.36
C ILE A 210 -2.18 -23.43 -14.95
N LEU A 211 -3.00 -24.46 -14.72
CA LEU A 211 -3.05 -25.17 -13.45
C LEU A 211 -1.71 -25.79 -13.07
N THR A 212 -0.98 -26.35 -14.04
CA THR A 212 0.36 -26.89 -13.80
C THR A 212 1.34 -25.79 -13.38
N ALA A 213 1.30 -24.64 -14.06
CA ALA A 213 2.12 -23.49 -13.71
C ALA A 213 1.81 -22.99 -12.29
N LEU A 214 0.54 -22.83 -11.93
CA LEU A 214 0.10 -22.40 -10.59
C LEU A 214 0.58 -23.37 -9.48
N LYS A 215 0.48 -24.69 -9.70
CA LYS A 215 0.96 -25.69 -8.74
C LYS A 215 2.46 -25.60 -8.49
N ASN A 216 3.23 -25.22 -9.51
CA ASN A 216 4.67 -25.11 -9.45
C ASN A 216 5.14 -23.75 -8.83
N LEU A 217 4.24 -22.78 -8.63
CA LEU A 217 4.61 -21.54 -7.96
C LEU A 217 5.18 -21.82 -6.57
N PRO A 218 6.28 -21.14 -6.17
CA PRO A 218 6.74 -21.16 -4.80
C PRO A 218 5.63 -20.82 -3.80
N GLY A 219 5.67 -21.39 -2.62
CA GLY A 219 4.71 -21.07 -1.55
C GLY A 219 4.96 -19.69 -0.93
N THR A 220 3.97 -19.18 -0.20
CA THR A 220 4.05 -17.89 0.51
C THR A 220 5.15 -17.82 1.59
N GLY A 221 5.71 -18.95 2.01
CA GLY A 221 6.83 -19.05 2.95
C GLY A 221 8.22 -19.12 2.29
N GLU A 222 8.33 -18.98 0.97
CA GLU A 222 9.63 -19.01 0.26
C GLU A 222 10.49 -17.81 0.66
N ARG A 223 11.79 -18.04 0.91
CA ARG A 223 12.75 -17.02 1.34
C ARG A 223 13.98 -16.92 0.42
N ASN A 224 14.12 -17.81 -0.55
CA ASN A 224 15.20 -17.73 -1.53
C ASN A 224 14.90 -16.60 -2.54
N PRO A 225 15.77 -15.57 -2.66
CA PRO A 225 15.52 -14.41 -3.53
C PRO A 225 15.31 -14.77 -5.00
N GLU A 226 16.03 -15.77 -5.53
CA GLU A 226 15.89 -16.21 -6.92
C GLU A 226 14.52 -16.83 -7.17
N ARG A 227 14.03 -17.67 -6.23
CA ARG A 227 12.71 -18.27 -6.30
C ARG A 227 11.59 -17.26 -6.09
N ILE A 228 11.81 -16.25 -5.25
CA ILE A 228 10.87 -15.12 -5.10
C ILE A 228 10.79 -14.34 -6.42
N ALA A 229 11.92 -14.04 -7.06
CA ALA A 229 11.93 -13.38 -8.36
C ALA A 229 11.24 -14.21 -9.46
N GLU A 230 11.46 -15.54 -9.46
CA GLU A 230 10.74 -16.49 -10.31
C GLU A 230 9.24 -16.45 -10.05
N HIS A 231 8.81 -16.49 -8.79
CA HIS A 231 7.40 -16.40 -8.39
C HIS A 231 6.74 -15.14 -8.96
N TYR A 232 7.37 -13.96 -8.81
CA TYR A 232 6.83 -12.71 -9.34
C TYR A 232 6.67 -12.71 -10.85
N ARG A 233 7.63 -13.27 -11.57
CA ARG A 233 7.55 -13.38 -13.04
C ARG A 233 6.45 -14.35 -13.46
N GLU A 234 6.45 -15.54 -12.90
CA GLU A 234 5.54 -16.62 -13.32
C GLU A 234 4.07 -16.29 -12.95
N LYS A 235 3.82 -15.69 -11.77
CA LYS A 235 2.44 -15.31 -11.39
C LYS A 235 1.83 -14.31 -12.36
N GLU A 236 2.60 -13.31 -12.82
CA GLU A 236 2.08 -12.31 -13.77
C GLU A 236 1.81 -12.93 -15.16
N ILE A 237 2.66 -13.86 -15.59
CA ILE A 237 2.44 -14.63 -16.82
C ILE A 237 1.16 -15.44 -16.71
N VAL A 238 0.95 -16.14 -15.59
CA VAL A 238 -0.25 -16.95 -15.36
C VAL A 238 -1.52 -16.09 -15.31
N LYS A 239 -1.48 -14.95 -14.62
CA LYS A 239 -2.61 -13.98 -14.59
C LYS A 239 -3.00 -13.57 -16.01
N LYS A 240 -2.03 -13.18 -16.82
CA LYS A 240 -2.25 -12.78 -18.21
C LYS A 240 -2.81 -13.93 -19.06
N ARG A 241 -2.24 -15.14 -18.95
CA ARG A 241 -2.73 -16.32 -19.69
C ARG A 241 -4.17 -16.64 -19.34
N LEU A 242 -4.51 -16.65 -18.04
CA LEU A 242 -5.88 -16.91 -17.59
C LEU A 242 -6.85 -15.86 -18.10
N SER A 243 -6.49 -14.59 -18.02
CA SER A 243 -7.32 -13.49 -18.55
C SER A 243 -7.58 -13.66 -20.05
N THR A 244 -6.52 -13.88 -20.83
CA THR A 244 -6.64 -14.12 -22.28
C THR A 244 -7.53 -15.33 -22.57
N LEU A 245 -7.33 -16.45 -21.87
CA LEU A 245 -8.11 -17.67 -22.05
C LEU A 245 -9.60 -17.45 -21.74
N MET A 246 -9.91 -16.70 -20.69
CA MET A 246 -11.29 -16.36 -20.33
C MET A 246 -11.94 -15.40 -21.33
N ASP A 247 -11.17 -14.52 -21.96
CA ASP A 247 -11.66 -13.59 -22.98
C ASP A 247 -11.92 -14.31 -24.31
N GLU A 248 -11.07 -15.26 -24.68
CA GLU A 248 -11.14 -15.98 -25.95
C GLU A 248 -12.09 -17.19 -25.92
N SER A 249 -12.32 -17.78 -24.72
CA SER A 249 -13.15 -18.99 -24.58
C SER A 249 -14.37 -18.75 -23.67
N PRO A 250 -15.56 -18.51 -24.23
CA PRO A 250 -16.80 -18.41 -23.46
C PRO A 250 -17.09 -19.65 -22.60
N MET A 251 -16.66 -20.85 -23.07
CA MET A 251 -16.82 -22.09 -22.34
C MET A 251 -15.97 -22.09 -21.04
N ILE A 252 -14.69 -21.70 -21.12
CA ILE A 252 -13.83 -21.63 -19.95
C ILE A 252 -14.31 -20.52 -19.01
N ARG A 253 -14.69 -19.36 -19.54
CA ARG A 253 -15.27 -18.29 -18.75
C ARG A 253 -16.50 -18.75 -17.96
N ALA A 254 -17.44 -19.44 -18.62
CA ALA A 254 -18.64 -19.94 -17.96
C ALA A 254 -18.30 -20.96 -16.87
N PHE A 255 -17.36 -21.87 -17.15
CA PHE A 255 -16.87 -22.85 -16.17
C PHE A 255 -16.25 -22.18 -14.93
N VAL A 256 -15.35 -21.23 -15.13
CA VAL A 256 -14.68 -20.51 -14.02
C VAL A 256 -15.68 -19.72 -13.20
N MET A 257 -16.61 -19.01 -13.86
CA MET A 257 -17.63 -18.20 -13.16
C MET A 257 -18.63 -19.08 -12.40
N GLU A 258 -18.95 -20.28 -12.91
CA GLU A 258 -19.79 -21.23 -12.19
C GLU A 258 -19.05 -21.77 -10.95
N ASN A 259 -17.75 -22.05 -11.03
CA ASN A 259 -16.96 -22.42 -9.86
C ASN A 259 -16.91 -21.30 -8.82
N VAL A 260 -16.70 -20.04 -9.25
CA VAL A 260 -16.78 -18.88 -8.35
C VAL A 260 -18.14 -18.83 -7.64
N ARG A 261 -19.24 -19.05 -8.35
CA ARG A 261 -20.58 -19.10 -7.76
C ARG A 261 -20.74 -20.22 -6.73
N ILE A 262 -20.19 -21.41 -7.01
CA ILE A 262 -20.22 -22.56 -6.10
C ILE A 262 -19.42 -22.26 -4.82
N PHE A 263 -18.24 -21.66 -4.94
CA PHE A 263 -17.42 -21.27 -3.79
C PHE A 263 -18.11 -20.27 -2.87
N ASN A 264 -18.93 -19.36 -3.43
CA ASN A 264 -19.69 -18.38 -2.65
C ASN A 264 -20.82 -18.97 -1.82
N GLY A 265 -21.12 -20.27 -1.96
CA GLY A 265 -22.11 -20.98 -1.16
C GLY A 265 -23.55 -20.49 -1.36
N GLU A 266 -24.43 -20.97 -0.51
CA GLU A 266 -25.86 -20.63 -0.50
C GLU A 266 -26.30 -20.26 0.94
N ARG A 267 -26.90 -19.11 1.12
CA ARG A 267 -27.42 -18.67 2.41
C ARG A 267 -28.39 -19.68 3.01
N GLY A 268 -28.19 -20.05 4.25
CA GLY A 268 -29.00 -21.05 4.97
C GLY A 268 -28.51 -22.50 4.80
N ARG A 269 -27.37 -22.70 4.11
CA ARG A 269 -26.71 -24.00 3.94
C ARG A 269 -25.25 -23.89 4.33
N SER A 270 -24.93 -24.05 5.63
CA SER A 270 -23.58 -23.80 6.18
C SER A 270 -22.49 -24.62 5.47
N GLU A 271 -22.74 -25.90 5.17
CA GLU A 271 -21.78 -26.76 4.45
C GLU A 271 -21.46 -26.28 3.03
N SER A 272 -22.28 -25.42 2.42
CA SER A 272 -22.00 -24.87 1.10
C SER A 272 -20.84 -23.88 1.08
N PHE A 273 -20.41 -23.38 2.25
CA PHE A 273 -19.31 -22.46 2.42
C PHE A 273 -17.96 -23.14 2.68
N ASP A 274 -17.92 -24.47 2.85
CA ASP A 274 -16.68 -25.22 3.15
C ASP A 274 -15.57 -24.97 2.12
N LEU A 275 -15.93 -24.82 0.85
CA LEU A 275 -14.95 -24.52 -0.22
C LEU A 275 -14.32 -23.15 -0.08
N LEU A 276 -15.12 -22.13 0.24
CA LEU A 276 -14.64 -20.78 0.45
C LEU A 276 -13.82 -20.71 1.75
N ASP A 277 -14.27 -21.34 2.83
CA ASP A 277 -13.54 -21.41 4.09
C ASP A 277 -12.16 -22.06 3.88
N ALA A 278 -12.10 -23.22 3.21
CA ALA A 278 -10.85 -23.89 2.89
C ALA A 278 -9.90 -22.99 2.07
N LEU A 279 -10.43 -22.31 1.06
CA LEU A 279 -9.68 -21.36 0.22
C LEU A 279 -9.12 -20.20 1.04
N LEU A 280 -9.91 -19.61 1.95
CA LEU A 280 -9.50 -18.48 2.79
C LEU A 280 -8.48 -18.90 3.86
N ASN A 281 -8.56 -20.13 4.34
CA ASN A 281 -7.58 -20.66 5.28
C ASN A 281 -6.17 -20.83 4.67
N GLU A 282 -6.02 -20.84 3.34
CA GLU A 282 -4.72 -20.88 2.66
C GLU A 282 -4.09 -19.52 2.41
N GLN A 283 -4.82 -18.41 2.64
CA GLN A 283 -4.30 -17.09 2.37
C GLN A 283 -3.22 -16.66 3.36
N ALA A 284 -2.37 -15.71 2.95
CA ALA A 284 -1.35 -15.10 3.78
C ALA A 284 -1.93 -14.10 4.82
N TYR A 285 -3.23 -14.10 4.98
CA TYR A 285 -3.94 -13.32 5.99
C TYR A 285 -5.04 -14.15 6.64
N ARG A 286 -5.47 -13.72 7.82
CA ARG A 286 -6.61 -14.27 8.54
C ARG A 286 -7.59 -13.16 8.86
N LEU A 287 -8.84 -13.35 8.46
CA LEU A 287 -9.93 -12.42 8.75
C LEU A 287 -10.46 -12.66 10.15
N ALA A 288 -10.68 -11.58 10.89
CA ALA A 288 -11.20 -11.64 12.24
C ALA A 288 -12.14 -10.44 12.54
N SER A 289 -12.97 -10.59 13.56
CA SER A 289 -13.78 -9.47 14.05
C SER A 289 -12.88 -8.35 14.56
N TRP A 290 -13.28 -7.10 14.32
CA TRP A 290 -12.54 -5.91 14.79
C TRP A 290 -12.34 -5.91 16.32
N LYS A 291 -13.15 -6.63 17.06
CA LYS A 291 -13.10 -6.72 18.53
C LYS A 291 -11.84 -7.40 19.06
N VAL A 292 -11.18 -8.23 18.25
CA VAL A 292 -9.93 -8.92 18.68
C VAL A 292 -8.67 -8.14 18.37
N ALA A 293 -8.78 -6.97 17.76
CA ALA A 293 -7.63 -6.19 17.30
C ALA A 293 -6.62 -5.85 18.41
N SER A 294 -7.10 -5.51 19.60
CA SER A 294 -6.23 -5.13 20.73
C SER A 294 -5.36 -6.28 21.26
N GLU A 295 -5.80 -7.53 21.06
CA GLU A 295 -5.18 -8.69 21.68
C GLU A 295 -4.45 -9.61 20.68
N GLU A 296 -4.88 -9.59 19.41
CA GLU A 296 -4.46 -10.60 18.44
C GLU A 296 -3.72 -10.06 17.22
N ILE A 297 -3.72 -8.73 17.00
CA ILE A 297 -3.04 -8.15 15.85
C ILE A 297 -1.54 -8.41 15.92
N ASN A 298 -0.96 -8.85 14.82
CA ASN A 298 0.45 -9.25 14.74
C ASN A 298 1.30 -8.30 13.89
N TYR A 299 0.87 -7.05 13.76
CA TYR A 299 1.68 -5.97 13.19
C TYR A 299 1.61 -4.72 14.06
N ARG A 300 2.67 -3.92 14.06
CA ARG A 300 2.69 -2.66 14.81
C ARG A 300 1.82 -1.62 14.11
N ARG A 301 1.04 -0.86 14.90
CA ARG A 301 0.14 0.19 14.43
C ARG A 301 0.62 1.57 14.87
N PHE A 302 0.14 2.59 14.19
CA PHE A 302 0.16 3.95 14.70
C PHE A 302 -0.95 4.09 15.75
N PHE A 303 -0.57 4.22 17.02
CA PHE A 303 -1.50 4.13 18.17
C PHE A 303 -2.39 2.87 18.07
N ASP A 304 -3.69 3.04 18.23
CA ASP A 304 -4.69 1.95 18.14
C ASP A 304 -5.47 1.96 16.81
N ILE A 305 -4.93 2.61 15.77
CA ILE A 305 -5.59 2.74 14.46
C ILE A 305 -5.24 1.54 13.61
N ASN A 306 -6.19 0.62 13.43
CA ASN A 306 -5.98 -0.63 12.67
C ASN A 306 -5.61 -0.41 11.20
N GLU A 307 -6.00 0.72 10.63
CA GLU A 307 -5.77 1.07 9.23
C GLU A 307 -4.42 1.78 8.98
N LEU A 308 -3.60 1.99 10.03
CA LEU A 308 -2.29 2.62 9.94
C LEU A 308 -1.20 1.65 10.43
N ALA A 309 -0.61 0.90 9.49
CA ALA A 309 0.46 -0.06 9.80
C ALA A 309 1.82 0.63 9.85
N ALA A 310 2.59 0.33 10.89
CA ALA A 310 3.94 0.85 11.03
C ALA A 310 4.89 0.21 10.02
N ILE A 311 5.84 1.02 9.54
CA ILE A 311 6.88 0.60 8.60
C ILE A 311 8.26 0.65 9.25
N ARG A 312 9.18 -0.16 8.73
CA ARG A 312 10.50 -0.40 9.30
C ARG A 312 11.54 0.50 8.63
N MET A 313 11.64 1.73 9.11
CA MET A 313 12.60 2.72 8.59
C MET A 313 14.07 2.37 8.88
N GLU A 314 14.33 1.41 9.74
CA GLU A 314 15.67 0.84 9.96
C GLU A 314 16.13 -0.07 8.81
N ASP A 315 15.22 -0.51 7.92
CA ASP A 315 15.56 -1.21 6.68
C ASP A 315 15.93 -0.18 5.59
N GLU A 316 17.14 -0.29 5.06
CA GLU A 316 17.69 0.64 4.05
C GLU A 316 16.83 0.71 2.78
N ALA A 317 16.36 -0.43 2.28
CA ALA A 317 15.55 -0.47 1.06
C ALA A 317 14.19 0.21 1.27
N VAL A 318 13.58 0.00 2.43
CA VAL A 318 12.32 0.64 2.82
C VAL A 318 12.50 2.15 2.97
N PHE A 319 13.59 2.57 3.63
CA PHE A 319 13.92 3.99 3.76
C PHE A 319 14.07 4.67 2.40
N LEU A 320 14.90 4.11 1.53
CA LEU A 320 15.19 4.69 0.22
C LEU A 320 13.92 4.75 -0.67
N GLU A 321 13.12 3.69 -0.70
CA GLU A 321 11.88 3.67 -1.50
C GLU A 321 10.86 4.67 -0.95
N SER A 322 10.65 4.72 0.37
CA SER A 322 9.67 5.63 0.98
C SER A 322 10.04 7.11 0.89
N HIS A 323 11.33 7.43 0.83
CA HIS A 323 11.83 8.81 0.73
C HIS A 323 12.17 9.25 -0.69
N GLN A 324 11.92 8.42 -1.71
CA GLN A 324 12.31 8.69 -3.08
C GLN A 324 11.81 10.07 -3.57
N LEU A 325 10.55 10.40 -3.32
CA LEU A 325 9.95 11.68 -3.72
C LEU A 325 10.60 12.86 -3.00
N LEU A 326 10.79 12.78 -1.68
CA LEU A 326 11.47 13.80 -0.90
C LEU A 326 12.90 14.03 -1.38
N LEU A 327 13.68 12.96 -1.55
CA LEU A 327 15.08 13.03 -2.00
C LEU A 327 15.19 13.62 -3.40
N GLN A 328 14.25 13.30 -4.29
CA GLN A 328 14.16 13.94 -5.61
C GLN A 328 13.96 15.44 -5.49
N PHE A 329 13.01 15.89 -4.68
CA PHE A 329 12.71 17.33 -4.51
C PHE A 329 13.84 18.09 -3.83
N VAL A 330 14.54 17.48 -2.88
CA VAL A 330 15.74 18.05 -2.27
C VAL A 330 16.85 18.23 -3.32
N ARG A 331 17.16 17.21 -4.12
CA ARG A 331 18.19 17.29 -5.19
C ARG A 331 17.86 18.35 -6.24
N GLN A 332 16.60 18.56 -6.53
CA GLN A 332 16.11 19.61 -7.46
C GLN A 332 16.08 21.01 -6.80
N GLY A 333 16.44 21.12 -5.52
CA GLY A 333 16.38 22.37 -4.76
C GLY A 333 14.95 22.90 -4.58
N ILE A 334 13.92 22.05 -4.71
CA ILE A 334 12.51 22.43 -4.54
C ILE A 334 12.20 22.66 -3.06
N VAL A 335 12.73 21.78 -2.19
CA VAL A 335 12.44 21.73 -0.77
C VAL A 335 13.66 22.18 0.01
N ARG A 336 13.47 23.12 0.95
CA ARG A 336 14.50 23.64 1.86
C ARG A 336 14.41 23.05 3.26
N GLY A 337 13.29 22.43 3.62
CA GLY A 337 13.10 21.81 4.91
C GLY A 337 12.05 20.71 4.90
N CYS A 338 12.08 19.88 5.91
CA CYS A 338 11.03 18.91 6.18
C CYS A 338 10.67 18.88 7.67
N ARG A 339 9.43 18.56 7.96
CA ARG A 339 8.97 18.19 9.29
C ARG A 339 8.71 16.69 9.30
N ILE A 340 9.33 16.02 10.23
CA ILE A 340 9.20 14.56 10.39
C ILE A 340 8.08 14.29 11.39
N ASP A 341 7.04 13.63 10.89
CA ASP A 341 5.90 13.21 11.69
C ASP A 341 6.26 12.03 12.58
N HIS A 342 5.80 12.07 13.82
CA HIS A 342 5.86 10.98 14.79
C HIS A 342 7.22 10.27 14.88
N VAL A 343 8.29 11.03 14.98
CA VAL A 343 9.67 10.46 15.06
C VAL A 343 9.84 9.49 16.24
N ASP A 344 9.06 9.67 17.31
CA ASP A 344 9.06 8.80 18.49
C ASP A 344 8.61 7.37 18.21
N GLY A 345 7.84 7.16 17.15
CA GLY A 345 7.36 5.84 16.73
C GLY A 345 8.38 5.02 15.94
N LEU A 346 9.52 5.59 15.56
CA LEU A 346 10.56 4.88 14.81
C LEU A 346 11.37 3.96 15.73
N TYR A 347 11.91 2.87 15.17
CA TYR A 347 12.77 1.93 15.90
C TYR A 347 14.08 2.61 16.38
N ASP A 348 14.72 3.41 15.51
CA ASP A 348 15.93 4.17 15.81
C ASP A 348 15.83 5.58 15.24
N PRO A 349 15.22 6.52 15.97
CA PRO A 349 15.05 7.91 15.51
C PRO A 349 16.37 8.62 15.21
N VAL A 350 17.41 8.33 15.97
CA VAL A 350 18.72 8.98 15.82
C VAL A 350 19.37 8.55 14.52
N ARG A 351 19.42 7.24 14.27
CA ARG A 351 19.93 6.69 13.00
C ARG A 351 19.14 7.21 11.81
N TYR A 352 17.81 7.26 11.91
CA TYR A 352 16.94 7.79 10.87
C TYR A 352 17.30 9.24 10.50
N LEU A 353 17.44 10.12 11.50
CA LEU A 353 17.78 11.53 11.28
C LEU A 353 19.19 11.72 10.71
N HIS A 354 20.17 10.93 11.16
CA HIS A 354 21.51 10.93 10.60
C HIS A 354 21.50 10.50 9.12
N HIS A 355 20.83 9.40 8.81
CA HIS A 355 20.74 8.88 7.46
C HIS A 355 20.03 9.89 6.51
N LEU A 356 18.93 10.47 6.95
CA LEU A 356 18.26 11.53 6.19
C LEU A 356 19.18 12.72 5.94
N ARG A 357 19.96 13.13 6.96
CA ARG A 357 20.93 14.22 6.84
C ARG A 357 22.02 13.89 5.82
N GLU A 358 22.58 12.71 5.87
CA GLU A 358 23.62 12.26 4.94
C GLU A 358 23.14 12.29 3.48
N LEU A 359 21.95 11.74 3.20
CA LEU A 359 21.38 11.67 1.86
C LEU A 359 20.91 13.03 1.30
N THR A 360 20.65 14.00 2.17
CA THR A 360 20.18 15.33 1.79
C THR A 360 21.26 16.41 1.81
N THR A 361 22.49 16.08 2.21
CA THR A 361 23.63 17.01 2.22
C THR A 361 24.58 16.66 1.09
N PRO A 362 24.72 17.54 0.05
CA PRO A 362 25.68 17.30 -1.02
C PRO A 362 27.13 17.28 -0.49
N PRO A 363 27.97 16.34 -0.93
CA PRO A 363 29.36 16.23 -0.47
C PRO A 363 30.22 17.43 -0.80
N ASP A 364 29.88 18.17 -1.85
CA ASP A 364 30.61 19.36 -2.35
C ASP A 364 30.16 20.67 -1.71
N GLY A 365 29.18 20.62 -0.79
CA GLY A 365 28.63 21.82 -0.15
C GLY A 365 27.89 22.77 -1.11
N SER A 366 27.49 22.27 -2.30
CA SER A 366 26.81 23.07 -3.33
C SER A 366 25.44 23.60 -2.92
N GLN A 367 24.81 23.00 -1.90
CA GLN A 367 23.54 23.41 -1.36
C GLN A 367 23.59 23.53 0.18
N ALA A 368 22.77 24.43 0.73
CA ALA A 368 22.59 24.50 2.17
C ALA A 368 21.97 23.18 2.71
N PRO A 369 22.34 22.76 3.91
CA PRO A 369 21.75 21.57 4.54
C PRO A 369 20.23 21.71 4.66
N LEU A 370 19.51 20.62 4.42
CA LEU A 370 18.06 20.56 4.61
C LEU A 370 17.70 20.93 6.07
N CYS A 371 16.77 21.84 6.26
CA CYS A 371 16.22 22.14 7.60
C CYS A 371 15.32 20.97 8.02
N ILE A 372 15.71 20.24 9.07
CA ILE A 372 14.91 19.11 9.59
C ILE A 372 14.29 19.55 10.92
N VAL A 373 12.96 19.54 10.97
CA VAL A 373 12.15 19.77 12.17
C VAL A 373 11.49 18.43 12.52
N VAL A 374 11.41 18.13 13.80
CA VAL A 374 10.78 16.87 14.26
C VAL A 374 9.55 17.17 15.10
N GLU A 375 8.53 16.34 14.96
CA GLU A 375 7.46 16.28 15.93
C GLU A 375 7.95 15.54 17.17
N LYS A 376 7.78 16.15 18.34
CA LYS A 376 8.10 15.54 19.62
C LYS A 376 6.97 15.74 20.61
N ILE A 377 6.39 14.63 21.05
CA ILE A 377 5.43 14.65 22.16
C ILE A 377 6.23 14.82 23.45
N LEU A 378 6.06 15.94 24.10
CA LEU A 378 6.77 16.22 25.36
C LEU A 378 6.07 15.50 26.51
N GLY A 379 6.85 14.89 27.40
CA GLY A 379 6.36 14.37 28.67
C GLY A 379 5.88 15.49 29.59
N LYS A 380 5.21 15.10 30.68
CA LYS A 380 4.71 16.05 31.71
C LYS A 380 5.74 16.38 32.78
N ASP A 381 7.01 16.15 32.57
CA ASP A 381 8.07 16.41 33.56
C ASP A 381 8.65 17.79 33.41
#